data_77e9d7305e8095183205fb3d2393f78b
#
_entry.id   77e9d7305e8095183205fb3d2393f78b
#
_cell.length_a   1.000
_cell.length_b   1.000
_cell.length_c   1.000
_cell.angle_alpha   90.00
_cell.angle_beta   90.00
_cell.angle_gamma   90.00
#
_symmetry.space_group_name_H-M   'P 1'
#
loop_
_entity.id
_entity.type
_entity.pdbx_description
1 polymer ?
#
loop_
_entity_poly.entity_id
_entity_poly.type
_entity_poly.pdbx_seq_one_letter_code
_entity_poly.pdbx_strand_id
1 'polypeptide(L)'
;MKKTKVVCVGEALIDRIRNKSNEGFTDFLGGAPANVACALSKLKIDSTFIGRLGSDDYGKKFITQFNKLDVNLDFLQVNNDSSTRVVNVDRDKFGDRFFSGFELSLIHI
;
A
#
# COMPACT_ATOMS: atom_id res chain seq x y z
N MET A 1 9.79 -25.57 -0.42
CA MET A 1 8.48 -24.95 -0.23
C MET A 1 8.56 -23.89 0.85
N LYS A 2 8.17 -22.67 0.50
CA LYS A 2 8.12 -21.58 1.49
C LYS A 2 6.98 -21.80 2.45
N LYS A 3 7.25 -21.68 3.72
CA LYS A 3 6.22 -21.63 4.76
C LYS A 3 6.03 -20.18 5.19
N THR A 4 4.77 -19.75 5.26
CA THR A 4 4.46 -18.42 5.81
C THR A 4 4.82 -18.39 7.28
N LYS A 5 5.65 -17.45 7.66
CA LYS A 5 6.02 -17.19 9.05
C LYS A 5 5.16 -16.12 9.69
N VAL A 6 4.77 -15.12 8.90
CA VAL A 6 3.98 -13.98 9.37
C VAL A 6 2.91 -13.68 8.34
N VAL A 7 1.68 -13.50 8.83
CA VAL A 7 0.55 -13.07 8.01
C VAL A 7 0.21 -11.65 8.39
N CYS A 8 0.19 -10.75 7.40
CA CYS A 8 -0.17 -9.35 7.57
C CYS A 8 -1.51 -9.12 6.91
N VAL A 9 -2.51 -8.72 7.69
CA VAL A 9 -3.88 -8.54 7.23
C VAL A 9 -4.28 -7.08 7.38
N GLY A 10 -4.81 -6.51 6.32
CA GLY A 10 -5.34 -5.16 6.37
C GLY A 10 -5.21 -4.43 5.06
N GLU A 11 -4.98 -3.13 5.14
CA GLU A 11 -4.99 -2.29 3.95
C GLU A 11 -3.60 -2.11 3.33
N ALA A 12 -3.64 -1.96 2.01
CA ALA A 12 -2.59 -1.36 1.21
C ALA A 12 -3.20 -0.12 0.55
N LEU A 13 -2.48 0.97 0.55
CA LEU A 13 -2.97 2.24 0.04
C LEU A 13 -1.84 3.05 -0.59
N ILE A 14 -2.22 4.08 -1.30
CA ILE A 14 -1.28 5.05 -1.85
C ILE A 14 -1.24 6.27 -0.91
N ASP A 15 -0.06 6.63 -0.46
CA ASP A 15 0.18 7.89 0.22
C ASP A 15 0.58 8.93 -0.82
N ARG A 16 -0.34 9.83 -1.14
CA ARG A 16 -0.07 10.93 -2.07
C ARG A 16 0.37 12.13 -1.27
N ILE A 17 1.66 12.39 -1.29
CA ILE A 17 2.29 13.39 -0.44
C ILE A 17 2.71 14.59 -1.28
N ARG A 18 2.29 15.78 -0.84
CA ARG A 18 2.72 17.02 -1.47
C ARG A 18 4.24 17.18 -1.35
N ASN A 19 4.88 17.53 -2.46
CA ASN A 19 6.31 17.74 -2.49
C ASN A 19 6.73 18.95 -1.66
N LYS A 20 7.95 18.94 -1.13
CA LYS A 20 8.49 20.05 -0.33
C LYS A 20 8.53 21.35 -1.10
N SER A 21 8.77 21.30 -2.40
CA SER A 21 8.73 22.46 -3.29
C SER A 21 7.33 23.03 -3.48
N ASN A 22 6.31 22.36 -2.95
CA ASN A 22 4.91 22.69 -3.14
C ASN A 22 4.43 22.55 -4.58
N GLU A 23 5.20 21.89 -5.42
CA GLU A 23 4.90 21.63 -6.83
C GLU A 23 4.52 20.16 -7.01
N GLY A 24 3.20 19.89 -7.01
CA GLY A 24 2.68 18.55 -7.23
C GLY A 24 2.84 17.62 -6.05
N PHE A 25 2.62 16.35 -6.31
CA PHE A 25 2.58 15.28 -5.31
C PHE A 25 3.48 14.13 -5.74
N THR A 26 3.95 13.37 -4.78
CA THR A 26 4.63 12.10 -5.02
C THR A 26 3.81 10.99 -4.36
N ASP A 27 3.59 9.91 -5.10
CA ASP A 27 2.81 8.76 -4.65
C ASP A 27 3.74 7.69 -4.10
N PHE A 28 3.47 7.25 -2.88
CA PHE A 28 4.20 6.17 -2.23
C PHE A 28 3.25 5.01 -1.94
N LEU A 29 3.75 3.80 -2.09
CA LEU A 29 3.03 2.60 -1.65
C LEU A 29 3.06 2.56 -0.13
N GLY A 30 1.89 2.49 0.50
CA GLY A 30 1.74 2.59 1.95
C GLY A 30 0.73 1.60 2.51
N GLY A 31 0.33 1.85 3.74
CA GLY A 31 -0.51 0.95 4.52
C GLY A 31 0.34 0.11 5.47
N ALA A 32 0.03 0.18 6.76
CA ALA A 32 0.87 -0.48 7.76
C ALA A 32 1.05 -1.99 7.51
N PRO A 33 -0.02 -2.78 7.25
CA PRO A 33 0.16 -4.22 7.01
C PRO A 33 0.99 -4.51 5.75
N ALA A 34 0.79 -3.73 4.69
CA ALA A 34 1.56 -3.90 3.45
C ALA A 34 3.03 -3.59 3.67
N ASN A 35 3.32 -2.49 4.39
CA ASN A 35 4.69 -2.11 4.71
C ASN A 35 5.41 -3.16 5.55
N VAL A 36 4.72 -3.73 6.54
CA VAL A 36 5.28 -4.78 7.40
C VAL A 36 5.59 -6.03 6.56
N ALA A 37 4.66 -6.45 5.69
CA ALA A 37 4.89 -7.61 4.83
C ALA A 37 6.12 -7.42 3.94
N CYS A 38 6.26 -6.25 3.33
CA CYS A 38 7.43 -5.92 2.51
C CYS A 38 8.72 -5.89 3.31
N ALA A 39 8.70 -5.30 4.49
CA ALA A 39 9.89 -5.21 5.36
C ALA A 39 10.35 -6.59 5.80
N LEU A 40 9.42 -7.45 6.20
CA LEU A 40 9.73 -8.83 6.60
C LEU A 40 10.38 -9.61 5.46
N SER A 41 9.83 -9.48 4.27
CA SER A 41 10.38 -10.17 3.08
C SER A 41 11.77 -9.66 2.74
N LYS A 42 12.04 -8.37 2.90
CA LYS A 42 13.40 -7.82 2.75
C LYS A 42 14.38 -8.42 3.76
N LEU A 43 13.91 -8.79 4.94
CA LEU A 43 14.70 -9.43 5.98
C LEU A 43 14.76 -10.95 5.84
N LYS A 44 14.27 -11.48 4.71
CA LYS A 44 14.25 -12.92 4.42
C LYS A 44 13.32 -13.72 5.35
N ILE A 45 12.32 -13.06 5.89
CA ILE A 45 11.26 -13.71 6.66
C ILE A 45 10.06 -13.88 5.73
N ASP A 46 9.56 -15.10 5.60
CA ASP A 46 8.41 -15.39 4.75
C ASP A 46 7.18 -14.66 5.26
N SER A 47 6.56 -13.85 4.42
CA SER A 47 5.36 -13.11 4.76
C SER A 47 4.26 -13.34 3.74
N THR A 48 3.02 -13.28 4.22
CA THR A 48 1.82 -13.31 3.41
C THR A 48 1.06 -12.02 3.66
N PHE A 49 0.63 -11.35 2.59
CA PHE A 49 -0.25 -10.19 2.70
C PHE A 49 -1.66 -10.60 2.32
N ILE A 50 -2.61 -10.33 3.19
CA ILE A 50 -4.04 -10.51 2.95
C ILE A 50 -4.70 -9.15 3.02
N GLY A 51 -5.19 -8.69 1.89
CA GLY A 51 -5.84 -7.39 1.79
C GLY A 51 -6.62 -7.29 0.51
N ARG A 52 -7.07 -6.12 0.18
CA ARG A 52 -7.88 -5.88 -1.01
C ARG A 52 -7.36 -4.65 -1.75
N LEU A 53 -7.17 -4.80 -3.05
CA LEU A 53 -6.73 -3.75 -3.96
C LEU A 53 -7.76 -3.57 -5.07
N GLY A 54 -7.75 -2.41 -5.70
CA GLY A 54 -8.42 -2.23 -6.97
C GLY A 54 -7.64 -2.85 -8.12
N SER A 55 -8.29 -3.02 -9.25
CA SER A 55 -7.64 -3.47 -10.49
C SER A 55 -7.01 -2.33 -11.28
N ASP A 56 -6.93 -1.15 -10.68
CA ASP A 56 -6.35 0.05 -11.28
C ASP A 56 -4.82 -0.03 -11.34
N ASP A 57 -4.20 1.01 -11.88
CA ASP A 57 -2.74 1.06 -12.01
C ASP A 57 -2.02 1.02 -10.67
N TYR A 58 -2.62 1.60 -9.63
CA TYR A 58 -2.06 1.54 -8.28
C TYR A 58 -2.07 0.11 -7.72
N GLY A 59 -3.16 -0.61 -7.93
CA GLY A 59 -3.24 -2.02 -7.55
C GLY A 59 -2.17 -2.85 -8.24
N LYS A 60 -1.96 -2.62 -9.52
CA LYS A 60 -0.92 -3.29 -10.30
C LYS A 60 0.47 -2.98 -9.77
N LYS A 61 0.74 -1.74 -9.37
CA LYS A 61 2.02 -1.35 -8.78
C LYS A 61 2.28 -2.11 -7.47
N PHE A 62 1.25 -2.27 -6.63
CA PHE A 62 1.37 -3.06 -5.41
C PHE A 62 1.73 -4.51 -5.71
N ILE A 63 1.02 -5.12 -6.64
CA ILE A 63 1.26 -6.52 -7.00
C ILE A 63 2.69 -6.69 -7.52
N THR A 64 3.15 -5.78 -8.36
CA THR A 64 4.53 -5.79 -8.86
C THR A 64 5.55 -5.70 -7.72
N GLN A 65 5.32 -4.80 -6.77
CA GLN A 65 6.22 -4.61 -5.62
C GLN A 65 6.22 -5.84 -4.71
N PHE A 66 5.04 -6.38 -4.41
CA PHE A 66 4.95 -7.58 -3.58
C PHE A 66 5.65 -8.77 -4.23
N ASN A 67 5.46 -8.96 -5.53
CA ASN A 67 6.11 -10.05 -6.25
C ASN A 67 7.63 -9.88 -6.28
N LYS A 68 8.09 -8.65 -6.46
CA LYS A 68 9.52 -8.33 -6.45
C LYS A 68 10.17 -8.65 -5.10
N LEU A 69 9.44 -8.47 -4.01
CA LEU A 69 9.90 -8.75 -2.65
C LEU A 69 9.56 -10.16 -2.18
N ASP A 70 8.89 -10.93 -3.02
CA ASP A 70 8.56 -12.32 -2.73
C ASP A 70 7.56 -12.47 -1.57
N VAL A 71 6.65 -11.51 -1.45
CA VAL A 71 5.51 -11.59 -0.52
C VAL A 71 4.48 -12.56 -1.11
N ASN A 72 3.97 -13.47 -0.30
CA ASN A 72 2.92 -14.40 -0.73
C ASN A 72 1.59 -13.67 -0.88
N LEU A 73 0.97 -13.78 -2.06
CA LEU A 73 -0.27 -13.13 -2.42
C LEU A 73 -1.42 -14.11 -2.70
N ASP A 74 -1.31 -15.35 -2.24
CA ASP A 74 -2.31 -16.39 -2.54
C ASP A 74 -3.72 -15.99 -2.10
N PHE A 75 -3.84 -15.15 -1.09
CA PHE A 75 -5.12 -14.72 -0.53
C PHE A 75 -5.43 -13.24 -0.78
N LEU A 76 -4.68 -12.59 -1.66
CA LEU A 76 -4.95 -11.21 -2.05
C LEU A 76 -6.27 -11.14 -2.80
N GLN A 77 -7.09 -10.14 -2.47
CA GLN A 77 -8.33 -9.86 -3.16
C GLN A 77 -8.14 -8.66 -4.09
N VAL A 78 -8.65 -8.77 -5.30
CA VAL A 78 -8.66 -7.67 -6.27
C VAL A 78 -10.11 -7.38 -6.66
N ASN A 79 -10.52 -6.12 -6.50
CA ASN A 79 -11.85 -5.68 -6.85
C ASN A 79 -11.81 -4.88 -8.16
N ASN A 80 -12.56 -5.35 -9.15
CA ASN A 80 -12.61 -4.71 -10.46
C ASN A 80 -13.50 -3.47 -10.50
N ASP A 81 -14.35 -3.28 -9.49
CA ASP A 81 -15.34 -2.21 -9.45
C ASP A 81 -14.95 -1.02 -8.59
N SER A 82 -13.81 -1.08 -7.93
CA SER A 82 -13.36 -0.03 -7.01
C SER A 82 -11.89 0.28 -7.21
N SER A 83 -11.53 1.51 -6.88
CA SER A 83 -10.15 1.97 -6.94
C SER A 83 -9.37 1.58 -5.68
N THR A 84 -8.07 1.44 -5.82
CA THR A 84 -7.17 1.35 -4.68
C THR A 84 -7.26 2.64 -3.86
N ARG A 85 -7.23 2.51 -2.53
CA ARG A 85 -7.33 3.67 -1.65
C ARG A 85 -6.15 4.62 -1.83
N VAL A 86 -6.46 5.91 -1.88
CA VAL A 86 -5.44 6.97 -1.90
C VAL A 86 -5.66 7.87 -0.69
N VAL A 87 -4.61 8.09 0.08
CA VAL A 87 -4.61 9.02 1.20
C VAL A 87 -3.82 10.25 0.77
N ASN A 88 -4.47 11.40 0.82
CA ASN A 88 -3.84 12.67 0.47
C ASN A 88 -3.18 13.26 1.71
N VAL A 89 -1.88 13.55 1.60
CA VAL A 89 -1.09 14.16 2.65
C VAL A 89 -0.57 15.49 2.12
N ASP A 90 -0.96 16.56 2.78
CA ASP A 90 -0.53 17.91 2.41
C ASP A 90 0.53 18.42 3.39
N ARG A 91 1.06 19.61 3.12
CA ARG A 91 2.01 20.30 4.00
C ARG A 91 1.47 21.64 4.39
N ASP A 92 1.64 22.00 5.66
CA ASP A 92 1.29 23.34 6.14
C ASP A 92 2.36 24.36 5.73
N LYS A 93 2.19 25.61 6.14
CA LYS A 93 3.12 26.68 5.80
C LYS A 93 4.53 26.48 6.38
N PHE A 94 4.68 25.58 7.36
CA PHE A 94 5.96 25.24 7.97
C PHE A 94 6.59 23.98 7.34
N GLY A 95 5.92 23.36 6.35
CA GLY A 95 6.37 22.14 5.71
C GLY A 95 5.98 20.87 6.44
N ASP A 96 5.24 20.95 7.52
CA ASP A 96 4.76 19.79 8.26
C ASP A 96 3.63 19.09 7.50
N ARG A 97 3.61 17.77 7.57
CA ARG A 97 2.59 16.95 6.91
C ARG A 97 1.30 16.89 7.71
N PHE A 98 0.18 16.89 6.98
CA PHE A 98 -1.12 16.64 7.58
C PHE A 98 -2.02 15.93 6.57
N PHE A 99 -2.96 15.12 7.05
CA PHE A 99 -3.91 14.45 6.17
C PHE A 99 -4.94 15.44 5.67
N SER A 100 -5.05 15.60 4.35
CA SER A 100 -6.00 16.52 3.72
C SER A 100 -7.22 15.81 3.15
N GLY A 101 -7.24 14.48 3.16
CA GLY A 101 -8.38 13.70 2.70
C GLY A 101 -7.94 12.35 2.18
N PHE A 102 -8.92 11.55 1.79
CA PHE A 102 -8.64 10.25 1.17
C PHE A 102 -9.78 9.86 0.24
N GLU A 103 -9.42 9.12 -0.79
CA GLU A 103 -10.39 8.54 -1.70
C GLU A 103 -10.91 7.21 -1.14
N LEU A 104 -12.04 6.77 -1.68
CA LEU A 104 -12.77 5.62 -1.17
C LEU A 104 -11.89 4.40 -0.97
N SER A 105 -12.08 3.72 0.15
CA SER A 105 -11.23 2.63 0.59
C SER A 105 -11.83 1.26 0.28
N LEU A 106 -10.94 0.29 -0.02
CA LEU A 106 -11.27 -1.12 -0.18
C LEU A 106 -10.92 -1.91 1.08
N ILE A 107 -11.37 -1.44 2.23
CA ILE A 107 -11.02 -2.08 3.51
C ILE A 107 -11.83 -3.33 3.84
N HIS A 108 -12.89 -3.61 3.11
CA HIS A 108 -13.69 -4.82 3.32
C HIS A 108 -13.05 -6.00 2.61
N ILE A 109 -12.48 -6.86 3.39
CA ILE A 109 -11.80 -8.06 2.92
C ILE A 109 -12.76 -9.25 2.95
#